data_08951e4e14e29374454dbd3a206e05a2
#
_entry.id   08951e4e14e29374454dbd3a206e05a2
#
_cell.length_a   1.000
_cell.length_b   1.000
_cell.length_c   1.000
_cell.angle_alpha   90.00
_cell.angle_beta   90.00
_cell.angle_gamma   90.00
#
_symmetry.space_group_name_H-M   'P 1'
#
loop_
_entity.id
_entity.type
_entity.pdbx_description
1 polymer ?
#
loop_
_entity_poly.entity_id
_entity_poly.type
_entity_poly.pdbx_seq_one_letter_code
_entity_poly.pdbx_strand_id
1 'polypeptide(L)' 'MVEGARIDQAHHENWAQRALNETVHLNQAVERAIAMVNLSETLIIVTADHSHNMVFSGYATRGSNPTGI' A
#
# COMPACT_ATOMS: atom_id res chain seq x y z
N MET A 1 -3.36 0.73 16.94
CA MET A 1 -2.95 1.44 15.71
C MET A 1 -1.80 0.68 15.08
N VAL A 2 -1.84 0.50 13.77
CA VAL A 2 -0.82 -0.22 13.00
C VAL A 2 -0.44 0.66 11.81
N GLU A 3 0.83 0.74 11.50
CA GLU A 3 1.34 1.55 10.40
C GLU A 3 2.12 0.69 9.40
N GLY A 4 1.85 0.87 8.11
CA GLY A 4 2.66 0.33 7.03
C GLY A 4 3.81 1.26 6.66
N ALA A 5 4.70 1.53 7.60
CA ALA A 5 5.74 2.56 7.49
C ALA A 5 6.72 2.36 6.33
N ARG A 6 6.94 1.13 5.89
CA ARG A 6 7.87 0.82 4.80
C ARG A 6 7.37 1.27 3.44
N ILE A 7 6.07 1.50 3.28
CA ILE A 7 5.50 2.05 2.03
C ILE A 7 6.10 3.44 1.79
N ASP A 8 6.02 4.32 2.78
CA ASP A 8 6.59 5.66 2.72
C ASP A 8 8.11 5.63 2.48
N GLN A 9 8.82 4.82 3.24
CA GLN A 9 10.28 4.70 3.12
C GLN A 9 10.71 4.26 1.72
N ALA A 10 9.99 3.31 1.11
CA ALA A 10 10.27 2.86 -0.25
C ALA A 10 10.04 3.98 -1.28
N HIS A 11 9.03 4.82 -1.07
CA HIS A 11 8.79 5.98 -1.92
C HIS A 11 9.91 7.02 -1.79
N HIS A 12 10.44 7.27 -0.58
CA HIS A 12 11.59 8.15 -0.39
C HIS A 12 12.82 7.68 -1.17
N GLU A 13 12.98 6.39 -1.33
CA GLU A 13 14.09 5.78 -2.08
C GLU A 13 13.78 5.62 -3.58
N ASN A 14 12.63 6.09 -4.06
CA ASN A 14 12.16 5.88 -5.43
C ASN A 14 12.11 4.40 -5.84
N TRP A 15 11.78 3.54 -4.92
CA TRP A 15 11.72 2.11 -5.14
C TRP A 15 10.27 1.63 -5.27
N ALA A 16 9.70 1.82 -6.48
CA ALA A 16 8.30 1.56 -6.76
C ALA A 16 7.87 0.12 -6.46
N GLN A 17 8.68 -0.86 -6.86
CA GLN A 17 8.36 -2.26 -6.63
C GLN A 17 8.25 -2.58 -5.13
N ARG A 18 9.16 -2.06 -4.33
CA ARG A 18 9.10 -2.24 -2.87
C ARG A 18 7.87 -1.57 -2.28
N ALA A 19 7.55 -0.35 -2.70
CA ALA A 19 6.35 0.35 -2.23
C ALA A 19 5.07 -0.45 -2.49
N LEU A 20 4.95 -1.02 -3.69
CA LEU A 20 3.82 -1.87 -4.06
C LEU A 20 3.77 -3.16 -3.21
N ASN A 21 4.91 -3.82 -3.01
CA ASN A 21 5.00 -5.03 -2.18
C ASN A 21 4.64 -4.75 -0.71
N GLU A 22 5.12 -3.66 -0.15
CA GLU A 22 4.80 -3.27 1.22
C GLU A 22 3.32 -2.93 1.38
N THR A 23 2.70 -2.36 0.35
CA THR A 23 1.25 -2.11 0.33
C THR A 23 0.46 -3.43 0.35
N VAL A 24 0.91 -4.44 -0.40
CA VAL A 24 0.31 -5.79 -0.37
C VAL A 24 0.44 -6.41 1.02
N HIS A 25 1.58 -6.24 1.68
CA HIS A 25 1.77 -6.73 3.04
C HIS A 25 0.84 -6.04 4.05
N LEU A 26 0.63 -4.72 3.92
CA LEU A 26 -0.35 -4.02 4.75
C LEU A 26 -1.76 -4.55 4.50
N ASN A 27 -2.12 -4.80 3.24
CA ASN A 27 -3.40 -5.41 2.89
C ASN A 27 -3.60 -6.76 3.58
N GLN A 28 -2.58 -7.60 3.60
CA GLN A 28 -2.63 -8.89 4.29
C GLN A 28 -2.79 -8.72 5.80
N ALA A 29 -2.14 -7.74 6.40
CA ALA A 29 -2.30 -7.43 7.82
C ALA A 29 -3.73 -6.99 8.15
N VAL A 30 -4.34 -6.16 7.30
CA VAL A 30 -5.74 -5.74 7.44
C VAL A 30 -6.68 -6.94 7.31
N GLU A 31 -6.44 -7.80 6.34
CA GLU A 31 -7.21 -9.04 6.14
C GLU A 31 -7.16 -9.92 7.40
N ARG A 32 -5.98 -10.07 7.98
CA ARG A 32 -5.82 -10.83 9.23
C ARG A 32 -6.55 -10.17 10.40
N ALA A 33 -6.49 -8.86 10.51
CA ALA A 33 -7.20 -8.11 11.56
C ALA A 33 -8.71 -8.31 11.45
N ILE A 34 -9.27 -8.24 10.25
CA ILE A 34 -10.70 -8.48 10.01
C ILE A 34 -11.11 -9.88 10.46
N ALA A 35 -10.27 -10.88 10.22
CA ALA A 35 -10.53 -12.27 10.62
C ALA A 35 -10.47 -12.48 12.14
N MET A 36 -9.78 -11.59 12.87
CA MET A 36 -9.57 -11.73 14.33
C MET A 36 -10.60 -11.00 15.16
N VAL A 37 -11.39 -10.11 14.59
CA VAL A 37 -12.32 -9.24 15.33
C VAL A 37 -13.77 -9.51 14.95
N ASN A 38 -14.70 -9.10 15.81
CA ASN A 38 -16.11 -9.03 15.50
C ASN A 38 -16.42 -7.61 14.99
N LEU A 39 -16.69 -7.48 13.68
CA LEU A 39 -16.94 -6.19 13.05
C LEU A 39 -18.20 -5.49 13.55
N SER A 40 -19.12 -6.19 14.22
CA SER A 40 -20.26 -5.56 14.89
C SER A 40 -19.87 -4.83 16.18
N GLU A 41 -18.70 -5.09 16.72
CA GLU A 41 -18.19 -4.51 17.97
C GLU A 41 -16.89 -3.72 17.80
N THR A 42 -16.17 -3.95 16.70
CA THR A 42 -14.86 -3.33 16.44
C THR A 42 -14.90 -2.63 15.09
N LEU A 43 -14.59 -1.34 15.08
CA LEU A 43 -14.45 -0.55 13.86
C LEU A 43 -13.00 -0.65 13.36
N ILE A 44 -12.82 -1.01 12.09
CA ILE A 44 -11.53 -0.96 11.42
C ILE A 44 -11.55 0.19 10.42
N ILE A 45 -10.56 1.08 10.53
CA ILE A 45 -10.36 2.19 9.61
C ILE A 45 -9.00 2.03 8.96
N VAL A 46 -8.96 2.09 7.63
CA VAL A 46 -7.71 2.09 6.85
C VAL A 46 -7.63 3.38 6.07
N THR A 47 -6.54 4.09 6.21
CA THR A 47 -6.34 5.36 5.53
C THR A 47 -4.85 5.59 5.25
N ALA A 48 -4.54 6.46 4.30
CA ALA A 48 -3.22 7.08 4.20
C ALA A 48 -3.22 8.38 5.03
N ASP A 49 -2.06 8.76 5.52
CA ASP A 49 -1.82 10.03 6.19
C ASP A 49 -1.52 11.17 5.20
N HIS A 50 -0.91 10.84 4.06
CA HIS A 50 -0.63 11.75 2.95
C HIS A 50 -0.37 10.94 1.67
N SER A 51 -0.31 11.62 0.53
CA SER A 51 0.19 11.05 -0.73
C SER A 51 1.72 11.09 -0.75
N HIS A 52 2.32 10.50 -1.80
CA HIS A 52 3.77 10.50 -1.93
C HIS A 52 4.19 10.79 -3.39
N ASN A 53 5.43 10.51 -3.73
CA ASN A 53 6.01 10.85 -5.04
C ASN A 53 5.74 9.84 -6.15
N MET A 54 5.00 8.77 -5.92
CA MET A 54 4.65 7.85 -7.00
C MET A 54 3.55 8.47 -7.87
N VAL A 55 3.88 8.71 -9.12
CA VAL A 55 2.95 9.23 -10.13
C VAL A 55 3.08 8.42 -11.42
N PHE A 56 1.98 8.31 -12.16
CA PHE A 56 1.99 7.72 -13.49
C PHE A 56 1.84 8.84 -14.51
N SER A 57 2.87 9.04 -15.32
CA SER A 57 2.87 10.04 -16.40
C SER A 57 2.87 9.38 -17.77
N GLY A 58 2.25 10.04 -18.73
CA GLY A 58 2.13 9.55 -20.09
C GLY A 58 1.01 8.52 -20.27
N TYR A 59 1.04 7.85 -21.40
CA TYR A 59 -0.01 6.92 -21.83
C TYR A 59 0.62 5.56 -22.17
N ALA A 60 1.01 4.82 -21.16
CA ALA A 60 1.58 3.48 -21.34
C ALA A 60 0.55 2.50 -21.89
N THR A 61 1.01 1.51 -22.63
CA THR A 61 0.18 0.40 -23.08
C THR A 61 -0.34 -0.36 -21.84
N ARG A 62 -1.64 -0.68 -21.85
CA ARG A 62 -2.23 -1.50 -20.77
C ARG A 62 -1.49 -2.82 -20.63
N GLY A 63 -1.18 -3.19 -19.40
CA GLY A 63 -0.40 -4.40 -19.09
C GLY A 63 1.11 -4.19 -19.04
N SER A 64 1.60 -2.99 -19.35
CA SER A 64 3.00 -2.65 -19.13
C SER A 64 3.38 -2.76 -17.66
N ASN A 65 4.61 -3.20 -17.39
CA ASN A 65 5.11 -3.29 -16.02
C ASN A 65 5.34 -1.88 -15.45
N PRO A 66 4.62 -1.48 -14.38
CA PRO A 66 4.77 -0.13 -13.82
C PRO A 66 6.13 0.11 -13.17
N THR A 67 6.89 -0.95 -12.88
CA THR A 67 8.24 -0.82 -12.30
C THR A 67 9.33 -0.58 -13.36
N GLY A 68 8.98 -0.66 -14.63
CA GLY A 68 9.91 -0.42 -15.74
C GLY A 68 10.92 -1.54 -15.98
N ILE A 69 10.68 -2.70 -15.41
CA ILE A 69 11.60 -3.85 -15.53
C ILE A 69 10.97 -4.94 -16.38
#